data_26850e11d4df6e9ce8c68eeb656e720d
#
_entry.id   26850e11d4df6e9ce8c68eeb656e720d
#
_cell.length_a   1.000
_cell.length_b   1.000
_cell.length_c   1.000
_cell.angle_alpha   90.00
_cell.angle_beta   90.00
_cell.angle_gamma   90.00
#
_symmetry.space_group_name_H-M   'P 1'
#
loop_
_entity.id
_entity.type
_entity.pdbx_description
1 polymer ?
#
loop_
_entity_poly.entity_id
_entity_poly.type
_entity_poly.pdbx_seq_one_letter_code
_entity_poly.pdbx_strand_id
1 'polypeptide(L)'
;VKEVKATYNEKDDGFVPVAEGTYPAHVSKFESNEYNGSIVFNLTFKVAEEAKEIEIPKLTKDSNGKYVPTGDVVNAGFVSGNTYRVDKGVWLTPNPAEGEGWKNRRYKEFFEGLGVKFPTNDDGDTTLAEVEEKDVIGFPCLIELKETSFTNSEGKERTSLKVTNVHKWDDGDRLSEEEVEVDDLPF
;
A
#
# COMPACT_ATOMS: atom_id res chain seq x y z
N VAL A 1 13.82 -24.19 -30.43
CA VAL A 1 12.83 -23.19 -29.98
C VAL A 1 11.45 -23.69 -30.34
N LYS A 2 10.57 -23.80 -29.36
CA LYS A 2 9.18 -24.19 -29.59
C LYS A 2 8.39 -22.98 -30.14
N GLU A 3 7.77 -23.16 -31.27
CA GLU A 3 6.91 -22.11 -31.84
C GLU A 3 5.66 -21.95 -30.97
N VAL A 4 5.46 -20.75 -30.51
CA VAL A 4 4.26 -20.36 -29.72
C VAL A 4 3.50 -19.32 -30.53
N LYS A 5 2.25 -19.61 -30.85
CA LYS A 5 1.37 -18.64 -31.51
C LYS A 5 0.87 -17.64 -30.47
N ALA A 6 1.58 -16.52 -30.34
CA ALA A 6 1.21 -15.42 -29.49
C ALA A 6 1.31 -14.12 -30.31
N THR A 7 0.32 -13.24 -30.15
CA THR A 7 0.32 -11.93 -30.78
C THR A 7 0.21 -10.86 -29.70
N TYR A 8 0.89 -9.75 -29.91
CA TYR A 8 0.79 -8.59 -29.06
C TYR A 8 0.56 -7.33 -29.91
N ASN A 9 -0.39 -6.51 -29.49
CA ASN A 9 -0.69 -5.22 -30.08
C ASN A 9 -0.97 -4.21 -28.97
N GLU A 10 -0.16 -3.18 -28.85
CA GLU A 10 -0.29 -2.15 -27.81
C GLU A 10 -1.66 -1.45 -27.81
N LYS A 11 -2.31 -1.37 -28.96
CA LYS A 11 -3.63 -0.73 -29.07
C LYS A 11 -4.77 -1.58 -28.54
N ASP A 12 -4.58 -2.89 -28.50
CA ASP A 12 -5.61 -3.88 -28.15
C ASP A 12 -5.19 -4.81 -27.01
N ASP A 13 -4.19 -4.42 -26.21
CA ASP A 13 -3.68 -5.25 -25.11
C ASP A 13 -4.65 -5.37 -23.92
N GLY A 14 -5.68 -4.54 -23.88
CA GLY A 14 -6.69 -4.57 -22.84
C GLY A 14 -6.21 -4.04 -21.49
N PHE A 15 -5.02 -3.43 -21.45
CA PHE A 15 -4.49 -2.87 -20.22
C PHE A 15 -5.36 -1.73 -19.70
N VAL A 16 -5.78 -1.84 -18.44
CA VAL A 16 -6.54 -0.80 -17.74
C VAL A 16 -5.65 -0.23 -16.64
N PRO A 17 -5.24 1.03 -16.73
CA PRO A 17 -4.43 1.64 -15.68
C PRO A 17 -5.24 1.86 -14.40
N VAL A 18 -4.59 1.67 -13.26
CA VAL A 18 -5.19 1.88 -11.94
C VAL A 18 -5.12 3.36 -11.59
N ALA A 19 -6.26 3.94 -11.23
CA ALA A 19 -6.35 5.33 -10.77
C ALA A 19 -5.88 5.48 -9.33
N GLU A 20 -5.35 6.65 -8.98
CA GLU A 20 -5.19 7.06 -7.59
C GLU A 20 -6.55 6.99 -6.88
N GLY A 21 -6.55 6.67 -5.60
CA GLY A 21 -7.78 6.61 -4.82
C GLY A 21 -7.65 5.71 -3.61
N THR A 22 -8.78 5.41 -3.00
CA THR A 22 -8.89 4.59 -1.80
C THR A 22 -9.46 3.22 -2.13
N TYR A 23 -8.76 2.17 -1.71
CA TYR A 23 -9.12 0.79 -2.02
C TYR A 23 -9.15 -0.07 -0.75
N PRO A 24 -10.11 -1.00 -0.65
CA PRO A 24 -10.10 -2.00 0.42
C PRO A 24 -8.93 -2.97 0.20
N ALA A 25 -8.20 -3.28 1.25
CA ALA A 25 -7.02 -4.12 1.18
C ALA A 25 -6.75 -4.85 2.50
N HIS A 26 -5.79 -5.78 2.46
CA HIS A 26 -5.26 -6.43 3.65
C HIS A 26 -3.73 -6.31 3.66
N VAL A 27 -3.15 -6.27 4.84
CA VAL A 27 -1.69 -6.38 4.98
C VAL A 27 -1.26 -7.77 4.56
N SER A 28 -0.43 -7.88 3.52
CA SER A 28 0.04 -9.17 2.99
C SER A 28 1.49 -9.49 3.33
N LYS A 29 2.32 -8.45 3.53
CA LYS A 29 3.72 -8.61 3.95
C LYS A 29 4.11 -7.56 4.96
N PHE A 30 5.00 -7.95 5.85
CA PHE A 30 5.57 -7.09 6.88
C PHE A 30 7.06 -7.36 6.98
N GLU A 31 7.86 -6.32 6.80
CA GLU A 31 9.31 -6.37 6.96
C GLU A 31 9.76 -5.22 7.84
N SER A 32 10.72 -5.47 8.72
CA SER A 32 11.35 -4.41 9.52
C SER A 32 12.86 -4.53 9.48
N ASN A 33 13.55 -3.39 9.44
CA ASN A 33 14.99 -3.31 9.43
C ASN A 33 15.46 -2.16 10.30
N GLU A 34 16.60 -2.33 10.96
CA GLU A 34 17.28 -1.24 11.65
C GLU A 34 18.17 -0.46 10.69
N TYR A 35 18.15 0.85 10.81
CA TYR A 35 19.00 1.75 10.06
C TYR A 35 19.34 2.99 10.88
N ASN A 36 20.62 3.21 11.15
CA ASN A 36 21.13 4.35 11.94
C ASN A 36 20.37 4.58 13.26
N GLY A 37 20.09 3.51 13.99
CA GLY A 37 19.39 3.57 15.29
C GLY A 37 17.88 3.74 15.20
N SER A 38 17.32 3.86 14.02
CA SER A 38 15.88 3.85 13.77
C SER A 38 15.45 2.52 13.18
N ILE A 39 14.16 2.25 13.24
CA ILE A 39 13.54 1.04 12.64
C ILE A 39 12.65 1.50 11.50
N VAL A 40 12.84 0.90 10.33
CA VAL A 40 11.97 1.13 9.18
C VAL A 40 11.10 -0.09 8.94
N PHE A 41 9.81 0.16 8.77
CA PHE A 41 8.78 -0.85 8.49
C PHE A 41 8.34 -0.70 7.04
N ASN A 42 8.45 -1.78 6.28
CA ASN A 42 7.98 -1.87 4.91
C ASN A 42 6.83 -2.86 4.85
N LEU A 43 5.65 -2.36 4.54
CA LEU A 43 4.46 -3.17 4.43
C LEU A 43 4.01 -3.25 2.97
N THR A 44 3.48 -4.41 2.61
CA THR A 44 2.82 -4.64 1.34
C THR A 44 1.35 -4.93 1.61
N PHE A 45 0.50 -4.34 0.81
CA PHE A 45 -0.95 -4.48 0.89
C PHE A 45 -1.47 -5.17 -0.36
N LYS A 46 -2.41 -6.07 -0.19
CA LYS A 46 -3.09 -6.72 -1.29
C LYS A 46 -4.52 -6.22 -1.36
N VAL A 47 -4.92 -5.71 -2.52
CA VAL A 47 -6.27 -5.20 -2.73
C VAL A 47 -7.28 -6.33 -2.60
N ALA A 48 -8.30 -6.10 -1.79
CA ALA A 48 -9.33 -7.07 -1.49
C ALA A 48 -10.31 -7.28 -2.66
N GLU A 49 -11.00 -8.41 -2.66
CA GLU A 49 -12.04 -8.74 -3.64
C GLU A 49 -13.18 -7.72 -3.65
N GLU A 50 -13.46 -7.09 -2.53
CA GLU A 50 -14.49 -6.05 -2.37
C GLU A 50 -14.21 -4.79 -3.20
N ALA A 51 -13.03 -4.65 -3.80
CA ALA A 51 -12.77 -3.61 -4.80
C ALA A 51 -13.77 -3.65 -5.97
N LYS A 52 -14.38 -4.80 -6.24
CA LYS A 52 -15.46 -4.94 -7.22
C LYS A 52 -16.72 -4.14 -6.90
N GLU A 53 -16.85 -3.66 -5.66
CA GLU A 53 -18.02 -2.87 -5.22
C GLU A 53 -17.82 -1.37 -5.41
N ILE A 54 -16.63 -0.93 -5.83
CA ILE A 54 -16.32 0.47 -6.04
C ILE A 54 -16.06 0.80 -7.51
N GLU A 55 -16.32 2.05 -7.86
CA GLU A 55 -16.00 2.61 -9.15
C GLU A 55 -14.85 3.61 -9.01
N ILE A 56 -13.95 3.60 -9.99
CA ILE A 56 -12.79 4.48 -10.05
C ILE A 56 -12.76 5.23 -11.38
N PRO A 57 -12.06 6.37 -11.47
CA PRO A 57 -11.92 7.08 -12.73
C PRO A 57 -11.28 6.20 -13.80
N LYS A 58 -11.89 6.18 -14.98
CA LYS A 58 -11.30 5.58 -16.17
C LYS A 58 -10.21 6.52 -16.70
N LEU A 59 -9.02 5.98 -16.92
CA LEU A 59 -7.87 6.75 -17.39
C LEU A 59 -7.57 6.50 -18.86
N THR A 60 -7.00 7.51 -19.50
CA THR A 60 -6.46 7.43 -20.86
C THR A 60 -5.12 8.15 -20.92
N LYS A 61 -4.29 7.82 -21.90
CA LYS A 61 -3.04 8.54 -22.12
C LYS A 61 -3.29 9.88 -22.80
N ASP A 62 -2.68 10.95 -22.30
CA ASP A 62 -2.62 12.24 -22.96
C ASP A 62 -1.52 12.27 -24.05
N SER A 63 -1.33 13.43 -24.68
CA SER A 63 -0.31 13.62 -25.71
C SER A 63 1.14 13.41 -25.22
N ASN A 64 1.37 13.52 -23.91
CA ASN A 64 2.67 13.31 -23.26
C ASN A 64 2.86 11.87 -22.75
N GLY A 65 1.88 10.98 -22.98
CA GLY A 65 1.91 9.61 -22.49
C GLY A 65 1.54 9.47 -21.01
N LYS A 66 1.04 10.52 -20.37
CA LYS A 66 0.58 10.51 -18.99
C LYS A 66 -0.88 10.06 -18.92
N TYR A 67 -1.21 9.22 -17.95
CA TYR A 67 -2.59 8.80 -17.70
C TYR A 67 -3.38 9.91 -17.01
N VAL A 68 -4.51 10.25 -17.60
CA VAL A 68 -5.42 11.29 -17.11
C VAL A 68 -6.87 10.78 -17.13
N PRO A 69 -7.76 11.29 -16.24
CA PRO A 69 -9.16 10.89 -16.22
C PRO A 69 -9.88 11.24 -17.53
N THR A 70 -10.75 10.33 -17.98
CA THR A 70 -11.60 10.55 -19.17
C THR A 70 -12.90 11.29 -18.86
N GLY A 71 -13.29 11.36 -17.59
CA GLY A 71 -14.62 11.77 -17.13
C GLY A 71 -15.58 10.61 -16.90
N ASP A 72 -15.25 9.43 -17.37
CA ASP A 72 -16.01 8.19 -17.11
C ASP A 72 -15.43 7.43 -15.93
N VAL A 73 -16.18 6.45 -15.44
CA VAL A 73 -15.77 5.55 -14.37
C VAL A 73 -15.70 4.12 -14.85
N VAL A 74 -14.94 3.30 -14.15
CA VAL A 74 -14.82 1.87 -14.38
C VAL A 74 -14.86 1.13 -13.04
N ASN A 75 -15.44 -0.07 -13.04
CA ASN A 75 -15.44 -0.91 -11.85
C ASN A 75 -14.02 -1.34 -11.46
N ALA A 76 -13.67 -1.20 -10.19
CA ALA A 76 -12.33 -1.47 -9.69
C ALA A 76 -12.05 -2.96 -9.41
N GLY A 77 -12.91 -3.87 -9.81
CA GLY A 77 -12.70 -5.30 -9.62
C GLY A 77 -11.42 -5.84 -10.22
N PHE A 78 -10.92 -5.23 -11.31
CA PHE A 78 -9.66 -5.61 -11.94
C PHE A 78 -8.43 -5.29 -11.08
N VAL A 79 -8.56 -4.41 -10.08
CA VAL A 79 -7.48 -4.07 -9.14
C VAL A 79 -7.33 -5.12 -8.02
N SER A 80 -8.38 -5.89 -7.77
CA SER A 80 -8.37 -6.98 -6.79
C SER A 80 -7.19 -7.93 -7.00
N GLY A 81 -6.49 -8.25 -5.93
CA GLY A 81 -5.29 -9.09 -5.97
C GLY A 81 -3.99 -8.36 -6.29
N ASN A 82 -4.04 -7.11 -6.75
CA ASN A 82 -2.83 -6.32 -6.91
C ASN A 82 -2.21 -6.00 -5.56
N THR A 83 -0.88 -5.92 -5.54
CA THR A 83 -0.11 -5.58 -4.33
C THR A 83 0.56 -4.22 -4.48
N TYR A 84 0.56 -3.47 -3.38
CA TYR A 84 1.18 -2.14 -3.32
C TYR A 84 1.97 -1.99 -2.04
N ARG A 85 3.15 -1.40 -2.14
CA ARG A 85 4.02 -1.14 -0.99
C ARG A 85 3.74 0.25 -0.39
N VAL A 86 4.01 0.36 0.90
CA VAL A 86 4.01 1.67 1.58
C VAL A 86 5.08 2.59 0.97
N ASP A 87 4.74 3.85 0.82
CA ASP A 87 5.67 4.86 0.32
C ASP A 87 6.73 5.21 1.37
N LYS A 88 8.01 5.08 0.99
CA LYS A 88 9.19 5.46 1.81
C LYS A 88 9.34 4.75 3.17
N GLY A 89 8.59 3.67 3.39
CA GLY A 89 8.57 3.00 4.69
C GLY A 89 7.90 3.83 5.80
N VAL A 90 7.71 3.20 6.93
CA VAL A 90 7.22 3.85 8.16
C VAL A 90 8.33 3.75 9.21
N TRP A 91 8.74 4.86 9.76
CA TRP A 91 9.91 4.94 10.61
C TRP A 91 9.55 5.11 12.09
N LEU A 92 10.21 4.33 12.94
CA LEU A 92 10.20 4.49 14.39
C LEU A 92 11.58 4.94 14.83
N THR A 93 11.65 6.09 15.51
CA THR A 93 12.87 6.61 16.11
C THR A 93 12.80 6.36 17.62
N PRO A 94 13.51 5.36 18.17
CA PRO A 94 13.55 5.14 19.60
C PRO A 94 14.23 6.32 20.32
N ASN A 95 13.69 6.68 21.48
CA ASN A 95 14.27 7.72 22.34
C ASN A 95 14.61 9.02 21.56
N PRO A 96 13.64 9.66 20.89
CA PRO A 96 13.91 10.89 20.16
C PRO A 96 14.41 11.97 21.11
N ALA A 97 15.27 12.88 20.59
CA ALA A 97 15.71 14.02 21.36
C ALA A 97 14.51 14.92 21.76
N GLU A 98 14.69 15.74 22.78
CA GLU A 98 13.67 16.69 23.21
C GLU A 98 13.23 17.58 22.04
N GLY A 99 11.91 17.69 21.83
CA GLY A 99 11.32 18.41 20.71
C GLY A 99 11.29 17.65 19.36
N GLU A 100 11.81 16.44 19.30
CA GLU A 100 11.85 15.61 18.07
C GLU A 100 10.83 14.47 18.03
N GLY A 101 9.90 14.42 18.97
CA GLY A 101 8.83 13.39 19.02
C GLY A 101 7.97 13.33 17.74
N TRP A 102 7.93 14.41 16.96
CA TRP A 102 7.24 14.48 15.68
C TRP A 102 7.73 13.43 14.66
N LYS A 103 8.97 12.93 14.81
CA LYS A 103 9.54 11.88 13.94
C LYS A 103 8.74 10.59 14.00
N ASN A 104 8.03 10.34 15.10
CA ASN A 104 7.22 9.14 15.31
C ASN A 104 5.73 9.35 15.01
N ARG A 105 5.32 10.53 14.57
CA ARG A 105 3.91 10.84 14.30
C ARG A 105 3.32 9.89 13.26
N ARG A 106 4.00 9.75 12.12
CA ARG A 106 3.53 8.86 11.04
C ARG A 106 3.45 7.41 11.50
N TYR A 107 4.42 6.94 12.27
CA TYR A 107 4.40 5.60 12.85
C TYR A 107 3.13 5.36 13.67
N LYS A 108 2.85 6.25 14.60
CA LYS A 108 1.67 6.19 15.45
C LYS A 108 0.38 6.14 14.63
N GLU A 109 0.18 7.13 13.78
CA GLU A 109 -1.04 7.28 12.97
C GLU A 109 -1.24 6.10 12.00
N PHE A 110 -0.16 5.66 11.36
CA PHE A 110 -0.19 4.56 10.41
C PHE A 110 -0.62 3.24 11.07
N PHE A 111 0.02 2.88 12.17
CA PHE A 111 -0.30 1.63 12.86
C PHE A 111 -1.62 1.68 13.63
N GLU A 112 -2.05 2.84 14.11
CA GLU A 112 -3.41 3.02 14.62
C GLU A 112 -4.46 2.78 13.53
N GLY A 113 -4.19 3.22 12.30
CA GLY A 113 -5.02 2.91 11.12
C GLY A 113 -5.11 1.41 10.82
N LEU A 114 -4.11 0.63 11.25
CA LEU A 114 -4.09 -0.83 11.17
C LEU A 114 -4.57 -1.51 12.46
N GLY A 115 -5.27 -0.78 13.33
CA GLY A 115 -5.88 -1.34 14.53
C GLY A 115 -4.94 -1.53 15.72
N VAL A 116 -3.68 -1.14 15.62
CA VAL A 116 -2.75 -1.19 16.75
C VAL A 116 -3.13 -0.12 17.77
N LYS A 117 -3.15 -0.49 19.03
CA LYS A 117 -3.45 0.42 20.13
C LYS A 117 -2.17 0.72 20.91
N PHE A 118 -1.83 1.99 21.02
CA PHE A 118 -0.71 2.46 21.82
C PHE A 118 -1.24 3.07 23.11
N PRO A 119 -0.77 2.60 24.29
CA PRO A 119 -1.24 3.12 25.57
C PRO A 119 -0.80 4.57 25.79
N THR A 120 -1.72 5.39 26.28
CA THR A 120 -1.47 6.77 26.67
C THR A 120 -1.59 6.86 28.19
N ASN A 121 -0.59 7.47 28.85
CA ASN A 121 -0.61 7.65 30.29
C ASN A 121 -1.45 8.89 30.69
N ASP A 122 -1.57 9.13 32.01
CA ASP A 122 -2.35 10.24 32.55
C ASP A 122 -1.80 11.62 32.18
N ASP A 123 -0.51 11.72 31.87
CA ASP A 123 0.17 12.94 31.43
C ASP A 123 0.00 13.22 29.92
N GLY A 124 -0.71 12.35 29.19
CA GLY A 124 -0.93 12.47 27.77
C GLY A 124 0.21 11.90 26.89
N ASP A 125 1.21 11.23 27.49
CA ASP A 125 2.28 10.59 26.75
C ASP A 125 1.84 9.24 26.21
N THR A 126 2.04 9.01 24.92
CA THR A 126 1.77 7.74 24.27
C THR A 126 3.05 6.93 24.17
N THR A 127 3.02 5.70 24.67
CA THR A 127 4.13 4.76 24.54
C THR A 127 4.00 4.00 23.22
N LEU A 128 4.99 4.16 22.36
CA LEU A 128 5.03 3.47 21.06
C LEU A 128 5.88 2.19 21.19
N ALA A 129 5.20 1.06 21.21
CA ALA A 129 5.87 -0.23 21.11
C ALA A 129 6.27 -0.53 19.68
N GLU A 130 7.29 -1.36 19.50
CA GLU A 130 7.63 -1.91 18.19
C GLU A 130 6.55 -2.90 17.75
N VAL A 131 5.92 -2.63 16.60
CA VAL A 131 4.88 -3.49 16.04
C VAL A 131 5.53 -4.72 15.41
N GLU A 132 4.95 -5.88 15.66
CA GLU A 132 5.38 -7.15 15.09
C GLU A 132 4.42 -7.60 13.97
N GLU A 133 4.90 -8.49 13.10
CA GLU A 133 4.12 -9.04 11.98
C GLU A 133 2.76 -9.58 12.42
N LYS A 134 2.73 -10.35 13.51
CA LYS A 134 1.49 -10.95 14.06
C LYS A 134 0.42 -9.93 14.44
N ASP A 135 0.83 -8.69 14.72
CA ASP A 135 -0.10 -7.63 15.12
C ASP A 135 -0.91 -7.09 13.94
N VAL A 136 -0.36 -7.17 12.75
CA VAL A 136 -0.93 -6.48 11.57
C VAL A 136 -1.17 -7.39 10.36
N ILE A 137 -0.52 -8.54 10.25
CA ILE A 137 -0.67 -9.40 9.06
C ILE A 137 -2.14 -9.81 8.86
N GLY A 138 -2.62 -9.71 7.62
CA GLY A 138 -4.02 -10.00 7.29
C GLY A 138 -5.02 -8.93 7.74
N PHE A 139 -4.57 -7.84 8.37
CA PHE A 139 -5.47 -6.81 8.89
C PHE A 139 -6.17 -6.06 7.76
N PRO A 140 -7.52 -5.90 7.81
CA PRO A 140 -8.26 -5.17 6.80
C PRO A 140 -8.10 -3.67 6.99
N CYS A 141 -7.90 -2.96 5.88
CA CYS A 141 -7.74 -1.51 5.88
C CYS A 141 -8.17 -0.90 4.56
N LEU A 142 -8.41 0.39 4.55
CA LEU A 142 -8.53 1.19 3.34
C LEU A 142 -7.18 1.82 3.06
N ILE A 143 -6.61 1.56 1.90
CA ILE A 143 -5.33 2.13 1.48
C ILE A 143 -5.56 3.30 0.53
N GLU A 144 -4.83 4.39 0.72
CA GLU A 144 -4.76 5.48 -0.24
C GLU A 144 -3.58 5.24 -1.18
N LEU A 145 -3.87 5.06 -2.46
CA LEU A 145 -2.87 4.93 -3.51
C LEU A 145 -2.63 6.28 -4.17
N LYS A 146 -1.38 6.69 -4.20
CA LYS A 146 -0.92 7.88 -4.93
C LYS A 146 0.29 7.55 -5.79
N GLU A 147 0.36 8.22 -6.91
CA GLU A 147 1.51 8.14 -7.81
C GLU A 147 2.72 8.83 -7.19
N THR A 148 3.82 8.10 -7.11
CA THR A 148 5.10 8.60 -6.59
C THR A 148 6.16 8.48 -7.66
N SER A 149 7.07 9.44 -7.72
CA SER A 149 8.19 9.44 -8.66
C SER A 149 9.43 8.87 -8.02
N PHE A 150 10.20 8.12 -8.80
CA PHE A 150 11.52 7.65 -8.41
C PHE A 150 12.44 7.62 -9.63
N THR A 151 13.74 7.71 -9.38
CA THR A 151 14.76 7.56 -10.42
C THR A 151 15.27 6.13 -10.42
N ASN A 152 15.16 5.45 -11.58
CA ASN A 152 15.63 4.08 -11.70
C ASN A 152 17.17 4.00 -11.84
N SER A 153 17.72 2.78 -11.92
CA SER A 153 19.17 2.54 -12.07
C SER A 153 19.76 3.12 -13.35
N GLU A 154 18.94 3.38 -14.37
CA GLU A 154 19.36 4.00 -15.64
C GLU A 154 19.29 5.54 -15.60
N GLY A 155 18.97 6.14 -14.45
CA GLY A 155 18.82 7.58 -14.30
C GLY A 155 17.53 8.16 -14.87
N LYS A 156 16.57 7.32 -15.28
CA LYS A 156 15.26 7.76 -15.78
C LYS A 156 14.26 7.90 -14.64
N GLU A 157 13.47 8.97 -14.71
CA GLU A 157 12.34 9.17 -13.82
C GLU A 157 11.21 8.20 -14.16
N ARG A 158 10.72 7.48 -13.15
CA ARG A 158 9.60 6.55 -13.25
C ARG A 158 8.59 6.89 -12.19
N THR A 159 7.34 6.50 -12.43
CA THR A 159 6.26 6.64 -11.47
C THR A 159 5.68 5.28 -11.11
N SER A 160 5.20 5.16 -9.89
CA SER A 160 4.46 3.99 -9.44
C SER A 160 3.43 4.38 -8.40
N LEU A 161 2.37 3.59 -8.28
CA LEU A 161 1.41 3.75 -7.21
C LEU A 161 1.97 3.15 -5.91
N LYS A 162 1.90 3.93 -4.84
CA LYS A 162 2.33 3.56 -3.48
C LYS A 162 1.22 3.86 -2.48
N VAL A 163 1.23 3.13 -1.38
CA VAL A 163 0.35 3.41 -0.25
C VAL A 163 0.92 4.56 0.56
N THR A 164 0.22 5.67 0.56
CA THR A 164 0.64 6.89 1.29
C THR A 164 -0.03 7.00 2.64
N ASN A 165 -1.21 6.41 2.81
CA ASN A 165 -1.94 6.40 4.05
C ASN A 165 -2.83 5.17 4.17
N VAL A 166 -3.22 4.83 5.39
CA VAL A 166 -4.15 3.74 5.69
C VAL A 166 -5.24 4.24 6.63
N HIS A 167 -6.44 3.71 6.43
CA HIS A 167 -7.60 4.02 7.25
C HIS A 167 -8.28 2.73 7.69
N LYS A 168 -9.09 2.84 8.71
CA LYS A 168 -9.90 1.74 9.20
C LYS A 168 -10.92 1.31 8.14
N TRP A 169 -11.04 0.00 7.93
CA TRP A 169 -12.10 -0.59 7.12
C TRP A 169 -13.00 -1.42 8.03
N ASP A 170 -14.10 -0.81 8.48
CA ASP A 170 -14.98 -1.40 9.50
C ASP A 170 -15.70 -2.66 9.04
N ASP A 171 -16.00 -2.77 7.74
CA ASP A 171 -16.68 -3.92 7.14
C ASP A 171 -15.73 -5.04 6.69
N GLY A 172 -14.43 -4.85 6.85
CA GLY A 172 -13.42 -5.83 6.46
C GLY A 172 -13.15 -6.87 7.55
N ASP A 173 -12.90 -8.11 7.14
CA ASP A 173 -12.49 -9.20 8.01
C ASP A 173 -10.99 -9.44 7.94
N ARG A 174 -10.38 -9.76 9.08
CA ARG A 174 -8.97 -10.13 9.14
C ARG A 174 -8.77 -11.50 8.46
N LEU A 175 -7.81 -11.58 7.56
CA LEU A 175 -7.42 -12.84 6.93
C LEU A 175 -6.63 -13.70 7.92
N SER A 176 -6.80 -15.02 7.84
CA SER A 176 -5.97 -15.97 8.57
C SER A 176 -4.55 -16.02 7.97
N GLU A 177 -3.58 -16.52 8.73
CA GLU A 177 -2.22 -16.72 8.22
C GLU A 177 -2.19 -17.60 6.97
N GLU A 178 -3.01 -18.66 6.92
CA GLU A 178 -3.13 -19.55 5.76
C GLU A 178 -3.65 -18.81 4.52
N GLU A 179 -4.63 -17.93 4.67
CA GLU A 179 -5.18 -17.14 3.56
C GLU A 179 -4.14 -16.16 3.01
N VAL A 180 -3.32 -15.56 3.86
CA VAL A 180 -2.22 -14.68 3.44
C VAL A 180 -1.13 -15.47 2.72
N GLU A 181 -0.70 -16.60 3.23
CA GLU A 181 0.35 -17.45 2.64
C GLU A 181 -0.03 -18.01 1.27
N VAL A 182 -1.27 -18.48 1.12
CA VAL A 182 -1.77 -19.01 -0.17
C VAL A 182 -1.74 -17.94 -1.26
N ASP A 183 -2.05 -16.72 -0.90
CA ASP A 183 -2.08 -15.60 -1.83
C ASP A 183 -0.68 -15.11 -2.25
N ASP A 184 0.35 -15.45 -1.49
CA ASP A 184 1.74 -15.07 -1.78
C ASP A 184 2.48 -16.08 -2.68
N LEU A 185 1.83 -17.14 -3.12
CA LEU A 185 2.44 -18.10 -4.03
C LEU A 185 2.65 -17.47 -5.41
N PRO A 186 3.89 -17.50 -5.93
CA PRO A 186 4.16 -17.01 -7.28
C PRO A 186 3.52 -17.98 -8.32
N PHE A 187 2.78 -17.40 -9.19
CA PHE A 187 2.26 -18.12 -10.36
C PHE A 187 3.20 -18.00 -11.54
#